data_6a62eb1f5545daef28ffd22f55e8bd5b
#
_entry.id   6a62eb1f5545daef28ffd22f55e8bd5b
#
_cell.length_a   1.000
_cell.length_b   1.000
_cell.length_c   1.000
_cell.angle_alpha   90.00
_cell.angle_beta   90.00
_cell.angle_gamma   90.00
#
_symmetry.space_group_name_H-M   'P 1'
#
loop_
_entity.id
_entity.type
_entity.pdbx_description
1 polymer ?
#
loop_
_entity_poly.entity_id
_entity_poly.type
_entity_poly.pdbx_seq_one_letter_code
_entity_poly.pdbx_strand_id
1 'polypeptide(L)'
;MNSADPSSTESISEPSFLDCWYLTGATASGKTGVGIELAQRLDAEIISLDSMALYREMDIGTAKPTAQERQCVPHHLLDVLSPRDEFSVSNYLEAARRMMIEIHSRGRQVLFVGGTPLYLKALLRGIFRGPPADWEFRRAVEEELKESGLPALYERLQQVDPLSAAKLHPHDKRRIIRALEVHRATGRPISHLQTQFEEGRPAESCHVFALLWPRAVLHQRINRRVDEMFAAGFVEEVRGLLQRHGTLSRTALQAVGYREVIAHLQGRADLATTIEAVKARTRQFARHQETWFRSLSECRFVPLQEGSSGQEVAQQILRAGSGVGR
;
A
#
# COMPACT_ATOMS: atom_id res chain seq x y z
N MET A 1 -42.00 12.49 -44.20
CA MET A 1 -41.99 12.79 -42.76
C MET A 1 -41.15 11.72 -42.09
N ASN A 2 -39.86 11.99 -41.92
CA ASN A 2 -38.90 11.10 -41.27
C ASN A 2 -38.79 11.56 -39.80
N SER A 3 -39.33 10.77 -38.90
CA SER A 3 -39.13 10.96 -37.44
C SER A 3 -37.75 10.38 -37.09
N ALA A 4 -36.78 11.27 -36.80
CA ALA A 4 -35.54 10.92 -36.18
C ALA A 4 -35.80 10.55 -34.72
N ASP A 5 -35.40 9.36 -34.33
CA ASP A 5 -35.42 8.86 -32.94
C ASP A 5 -34.22 9.43 -32.19
N PRO A 6 -34.40 10.22 -31.10
CA PRO A 6 -33.32 10.76 -30.32
C PRO A 6 -33.15 9.95 -29.03
N SER A 7 -32.60 8.75 -29.08
CA SER A 7 -32.24 7.99 -27.88
C SER A 7 -31.00 7.11 -28.05
N SER A 8 -29.89 7.74 -28.41
CA SER A 8 -28.56 7.19 -28.14
C SER A 8 -27.93 7.98 -26.98
N THR A 9 -28.45 7.81 -25.77
CA THR A 9 -27.71 8.10 -24.56
C THR A 9 -26.59 7.07 -24.47
N GLU A 10 -25.38 7.46 -24.92
CA GLU A 10 -24.17 6.73 -24.55
C GLU A 10 -24.16 6.59 -23.04
N SER A 11 -24.36 5.38 -22.56
CA SER A 11 -24.18 5.03 -21.17
C SER A 11 -22.71 5.23 -20.85
N ILE A 12 -22.36 6.37 -20.24
CA ILE A 12 -21.04 6.60 -19.68
C ILE A 12 -20.87 5.53 -18.60
N SER A 13 -20.10 4.50 -18.91
CA SER A 13 -19.79 3.44 -17.96
C SER A 13 -19.11 4.08 -16.73
N GLU A 14 -19.55 3.70 -15.52
CA GLU A 14 -18.89 4.19 -14.30
C GLU A 14 -17.39 3.88 -14.35
N PRO A 15 -16.53 4.87 -13.97
CA PRO A 15 -15.08 4.68 -13.96
C PRO A 15 -14.66 3.48 -13.11
N SER A 16 -13.82 2.64 -13.67
CA SER A 16 -13.31 1.43 -12.99
C SER A 16 -11.86 1.62 -12.56
N PHE A 17 -11.48 1.05 -11.43
CA PHE A 17 -10.09 0.96 -11.04
C PHE A 17 -9.21 0.24 -12.07
N LEU A 18 -9.81 -0.61 -12.91
CA LEU A 18 -9.10 -1.36 -13.95
C LEU A 18 -8.68 -0.49 -15.12
N ASP A 19 -9.30 0.67 -15.29
CA ASP A 19 -9.00 1.63 -16.34
C ASP A 19 -7.90 2.63 -15.91
N CYS A 20 -7.47 2.56 -14.64
CA CYS A 20 -6.46 3.43 -14.09
C CYS A 20 -5.04 2.93 -14.35
N TRP A 21 -4.08 3.85 -14.30
CA TRP A 21 -2.66 3.55 -14.35
C TRP A 21 -2.09 3.33 -12.96
N TYR A 22 -1.12 2.44 -12.85
CA TYR A 22 -0.47 2.08 -11.59
C TYR A 22 1.04 2.06 -11.75
N LEU A 23 1.74 2.84 -10.93
CA LEU A 23 3.19 2.80 -10.80
C LEU A 23 3.57 2.34 -9.39
N THR A 24 4.13 1.15 -9.32
CA THR A 24 4.51 0.52 -8.06
C THR A 24 5.98 0.08 -8.05
N GLY A 25 6.40 -0.59 -6.99
CA GLY A 25 7.77 -1.08 -6.78
C GLY A 25 8.20 -0.94 -5.33
N ALA A 26 9.34 -1.50 -4.99
CA ALA A 26 9.89 -1.43 -3.63
C ALA A 26 10.17 0.02 -3.18
N THR A 27 10.27 0.21 -1.87
CA THR A 27 10.75 1.50 -1.34
C THR A 27 12.13 1.84 -1.92
N ALA A 28 12.46 3.11 -2.04
CA ALA A 28 13.68 3.63 -2.67
C ALA A 28 13.85 3.30 -4.18
N SER A 29 12.81 2.80 -4.88
CA SER A 29 12.90 2.52 -6.32
C SER A 29 12.80 3.76 -7.22
N GLY A 30 12.47 4.94 -6.71
CA GLY A 30 12.37 6.18 -7.49
C GLY A 30 10.97 6.45 -8.07
N LYS A 31 9.94 5.81 -7.51
CA LYS A 31 8.54 5.97 -7.97
C LYS A 31 8.06 7.41 -8.06
N THR A 32 8.42 8.25 -7.10
CA THR A 32 7.95 9.65 -7.06
C THR A 32 8.36 10.41 -8.31
N GLY A 33 9.64 10.43 -8.65
CA GLY A 33 10.12 11.14 -9.84
C GLY A 33 9.55 10.56 -11.14
N VAL A 34 9.56 9.23 -11.31
CA VAL A 34 8.96 8.58 -12.49
C VAL A 34 7.46 8.81 -12.53
N GLY A 35 6.76 8.82 -11.38
CA GLY A 35 5.33 9.06 -11.27
C GLY A 35 4.93 10.46 -11.71
N ILE A 36 5.69 11.48 -11.34
CA ILE A 36 5.46 12.87 -11.78
C ILE A 36 5.62 12.98 -13.29
N GLU A 37 6.72 12.47 -13.85
CA GLU A 37 6.96 12.46 -15.29
C GLU A 37 5.86 11.71 -16.08
N LEU A 38 5.42 10.58 -15.54
CA LEU A 38 4.36 9.79 -16.15
C LEU A 38 3.02 10.51 -16.08
N ALA A 39 2.68 11.11 -14.93
CA ALA A 39 1.43 11.83 -14.73
C ALA A 39 1.32 13.05 -15.65
N GLN A 40 2.40 13.82 -15.82
CA GLN A 40 2.43 14.97 -16.76
C GLN A 40 2.18 14.53 -18.21
N ARG A 41 2.72 13.38 -18.63
CA ARG A 41 2.55 12.87 -20.00
C ARG A 41 1.19 12.24 -20.25
N LEU A 42 0.54 11.71 -19.22
CA LEU A 42 -0.81 11.13 -19.25
C LEU A 42 -1.91 12.18 -19.05
N ASP A 43 -1.58 13.43 -18.75
CA ASP A 43 -2.50 14.42 -18.21
C ASP A 43 -3.28 13.86 -16.99
N ALA A 44 -2.55 13.22 -16.08
CA ALA A 44 -3.11 12.51 -14.94
C ALA A 44 -2.89 13.27 -13.63
N GLU A 45 -3.75 12.98 -12.65
CA GLU A 45 -3.53 13.33 -11.26
C GLU A 45 -3.11 12.07 -10.48
N ILE A 46 -2.26 12.24 -9.47
CA ILE A 46 -1.71 11.13 -8.69
C ILE A 46 -2.57 10.84 -7.46
N ILE A 47 -2.97 9.58 -7.29
CA ILE A 47 -3.52 9.07 -6.03
C ILE A 47 -2.43 8.26 -5.32
N SER A 48 -2.13 8.60 -4.07
CA SER A 48 -1.14 7.87 -3.28
C SER A 48 -1.56 6.42 -3.02
N LEU A 49 -0.73 5.48 -3.42
CA LEU A 49 -0.85 4.03 -3.14
C LEU A 49 0.09 3.64 -1.99
N ASP A 50 0.14 4.47 -0.94
CA ASP A 50 0.99 4.27 0.23
C ASP A 50 0.18 4.44 1.52
N SER A 51 0.16 3.39 2.35
CA SER A 51 -0.62 3.37 3.59
C SER A 51 -0.06 4.28 4.68
N MET A 52 1.20 4.70 4.58
CA MET A 52 1.82 5.56 5.58
C MET A 52 1.81 7.04 5.18
N ALA A 53 1.80 7.34 3.89
CA ALA A 53 1.72 8.71 3.39
C ALA A 53 0.37 9.40 3.68
N LEU A 54 -0.64 8.63 4.10
CA LEU A 54 -1.94 9.13 4.52
C LEU A 54 -1.87 9.97 5.81
N TYR A 55 -0.90 9.70 6.69
CA TYR A 55 -0.81 10.31 8.02
C TYR A 55 -0.12 11.67 7.98
N ARG A 56 -0.77 12.71 8.51
CA ARG A 56 -0.18 14.05 8.68
C ARG A 56 1.07 13.98 9.57
N GLU A 57 2.02 14.85 9.32
CA GLU A 57 3.23 15.02 10.14
C GLU A 57 4.19 13.79 10.16
N MET A 58 3.87 12.75 9.40
CA MET A 58 4.76 11.60 9.18
C MET A 58 5.41 11.74 7.80
N ASP A 59 6.33 12.69 7.64
CA ASP A 59 6.82 13.14 6.34
C ASP A 59 8.19 12.56 5.98
N ILE A 60 9.16 12.69 6.89
CA ILE A 60 10.53 12.23 6.68
C ILE A 60 10.59 10.71 6.68
N GLY A 61 10.06 10.08 7.74
CA GLY A 61 10.13 8.63 7.90
C GLY A 61 9.31 7.85 6.86
N THR A 62 8.32 8.47 6.23
CA THR A 62 7.53 7.86 5.14
C THR A 62 8.01 8.28 3.76
N ALA A 63 8.96 9.23 3.69
CA ALA A 63 9.50 9.82 2.47
C ALA A 63 8.39 10.30 1.52
N LYS A 64 7.47 11.06 2.04
CA LYS A 64 6.42 11.71 1.25
C LYS A 64 6.99 12.60 0.15
N PRO A 65 6.25 12.81 -0.94
CA PRO A 65 6.59 13.82 -1.92
C PRO A 65 6.74 15.20 -1.26
N THR A 66 7.81 15.90 -1.61
CA THR A 66 8.09 17.26 -1.15
C THR A 66 7.04 18.25 -1.65
N ALA A 67 6.97 19.43 -1.03
CA ALA A 67 6.08 20.51 -1.50
C ALA A 67 6.35 20.87 -2.97
N GLN A 68 7.61 20.89 -3.40
CA GLN A 68 8.00 21.16 -4.79
C GLN A 68 7.49 20.06 -5.74
N GLU A 69 7.63 18.79 -5.37
CA GLU A 69 7.12 17.65 -6.16
C GLU A 69 5.59 17.69 -6.27
N ARG A 70 4.89 18.06 -5.19
CA ARG A 70 3.42 18.21 -5.19
C ARG A 70 2.92 19.37 -6.04
N GLN A 71 3.73 20.39 -6.27
CA GLN A 71 3.41 21.50 -7.18
C GLN A 71 3.47 21.10 -8.66
N CYS A 72 4.25 20.06 -9.00
CA CYS A 72 4.37 19.61 -10.39
C CYS A 72 3.10 18.92 -10.92
N VAL A 73 2.39 18.18 -10.05
CA VAL A 73 1.18 17.43 -10.37
C VAL A 73 0.31 17.33 -9.11
N PRO A 74 -1.02 17.44 -9.20
CA PRO A 74 -1.90 17.22 -8.06
C PRO A 74 -1.73 15.83 -7.45
N HIS A 75 -1.57 15.77 -6.13
CA HIS A 75 -1.46 14.54 -5.36
C HIS A 75 -2.61 14.42 -4.37
N HIS A 76 -3.25 13.27 -4.35
CA HIS A 76 -4.39 12.96 -3.49
C HIS A 76 -4.08 11.84 -2.52
N LEU A 77 -4.85 11.76 -1.44
CA LEU A 77 -4.68 10.80 -0.35
C LEU A 77 -3.30 10.90 0.30
N LEU A 78 -2.82 12.14 0.47
CA LEU A 78 -1.69 12.51 1.32
C LEU A 78 -2.22 13.36 2.48
N ASP A 79 -1.68 13.19 3.68
CA ASP A 79 -1.99 14.04 4.85
C ASP A 79 -3.48 14.10 5.24
N VAL A 80 -4.22 13.03 5.03
CA VAL A 80 -5.67 12.98 5.27
C VAL A 80 -6.04 12.46 6.66
N LEU A 81 -5.13 11.79 7.35
CA LEU A 81 -5.36 11.16 8.66
C LEU A 81 -4.52 11.81 9.76
N SER A 82 -5.06 11.80 10.99
CA SER A 82 -4.24 12.02 12.18
C SER A 82 -3.38 10.78 12.45
N PRO A 83 -2.15 10.94 13.00
CA PRO A 83 -1.34 9.79 13.43
C PRO A 83 -2.00 8.89 14.50
N ARG A 84 -3.11 9.34 15.07
CA ARG A 84 -3.93 8.58 16.04
C ARG A 84 -5.02 7.76 15.39
N ASP A 85 -5.35 8.02 14.14
CA ASP A 85 -6.47 7.38 13.45
C ASP A 85 -6.08 5.97 12.96
N GLU A 86 -6.99 5.02 13.15
CA GLU A 86 -6.89 3.70 12.53
C GLU A 86 -7.50 3.78 11.12
N PHE A 87 -6.85 3.15 10.15
CA PHE A 87 -7.33 3.16 8.77
C PHE A 87 -7.26 1.77 8.16
N SER A 88 -8.36 1.34 7.57
CA SER A 88 -8.48 0.02 6.96
C SER A 88 -8.32 0.08 5.44
N VAL A 89 -8.07 -1.08 4.82
CA VAL A 89 -8.06 -1.20 3.35
C VAL A 89 -9.42 -0.81 2.76
N SER A 90 -10.53 -1.13 3.43
CA SER A 90 -11.88 -0.74 2.98
C SER A 90 -12.05 0.78 2.95
N ASN A 91 -11.60 1.49 4.00
CA ASN A 91 -11.61 2.96 4.03
C ASN A 91 -10.76 3.55 2.89
N TYR A 92 -9.58 2.94 2.62
CA TYR A 92 -8.75 3.36 1.51
C TYR A 92 -9.45 3.20 0.15
N LEU A 93 -10.09 2.06 -0.10
CA LEU A 93 -10.82 1.82 -1.35
C LEU A 93 -11.96 2.82 -1.57
N GLU A 94 -12.71 3.16 -0.51
CA GLU A 94 -13.77 4.16 -0.59
C GLU A 94 -13.23 5.56 -0.88
N ALA A 95 -12.14 5.95 -0.21
CA ALA A 95 -11.49 7.23 -0.45
C ALA A 95 -10.89 7.31 -1.87
N ALA A 96 -10.25 6.23 -2.31
CA ALA A 96 -9.68 6.13 -3.66
C ALA A 96 -10.78 6.18 -4.74
N ARG A 97 -11.92 5.51 -4.53
CA ARG A 97 -13.06 5.55 -5.47
C ARG A 97 -13.63 6.96 -5.61
N ARG A 98 -13.88 7.65 -4.50
CA ARG A 98 -14.36 9.04 -4.53
C ARG A 98 -13.41 9.94 -5.30
N MET A 99 -12.12 9.84 -5.01
CA MET A 99 -11.10 10.65 -5.67
C MET A 99 -10.96 10.32 -7.16
N MET A 100 -11.02 9.03 -7.52
CA MET A 100 -11.00 8.58 -8.92
C MET A 100 -12.16 9.20 -9.73
N ILE A 101 -13.39 9.14 -9.19
CA ILE A 101 -14.57 9.73 -9.85
C ILE A 101 -14.40 11.25 -10.01
N GLU A 102 -13.91 11.92 -8.98
CA GLU A 102 -13.68 13.36 -8.99
C GLU A 102 -12.61 13.78 -10.02
N ILE A 103 -11.52 13.02 -10.15
CA ILE A 103 -10.49 13.26 -11.15
C ILE A 103 -11.05 13.06 -12.58
N HIS A 104 -11.77 11.96 -12.81
CA HIS A 104 -12.39 11.69 -14.10
C HIS A 104 -13.42 12.76 -14.48
N SER A 105 -14.19 13.32 -13.52
CA SER A 105 -15.14 14.39 -13.79
C SER A 105 -14.47 15.69 -14.29
N ARG A 106 -13.17 15.86 -14.03
CA ARG A 106 -12.33 16.93 -14.57
C ARG A 106 -11.70 16.59 -15.93
N GLY A 107 -12.03 15.42 -16.52
CA GLY A 107 -11.45 14.95 -17.77
C GLY A 107 -10.01 14.45 -17.65
N ARG A 108 -9.51 14.22 -16.43
CA ARG A 108 -8.13 13.80 -16.19
C ARG A 108 -8.00 12.29 -16.00
N GLN A 109 -6.83 11.77 -16.35
CA GLN A 109 -6.48 10.37 -16.08
C GLN A 109 -6.11 10.19 -14.60
N VAL A 110 -6.20 8.95 -14.12
CA VAL A 110 -5.82 8.57 -12.74
C VAL A 110 -4.57 7.73 -12.76
N LEU A 111 -3.54 8.17 -12.03
CA LEU A 111 -2.31 7.41 -11.80
C LEU A 111 -2.15 7.11 -10.31
N PHE A 112 -2.22 5.85 -9.94
CA PHE A 112 -1.87 5.40 -8.59
C PHE A 112 -0.36 5.22 -8.48
N VAL A 113 0.27 5.90 -7.51
CA VAL A 113 1.71 5.81 -7.26
C VAL A 113 1.99 5.39 -5.83
N GLY A 114 2.67 4.28 -5.62
CA GLY A 114 3.05 3.87 -4.26
C GLY A 114 3.54 2.44 -4.13
N GLY A 115 3.79 2.03 -2.89
CA GLY A 115 4.45 0.77 -2.57
C GLY A 115 3.65 -0.17 -1.68
N THR A 116 2.34 0.02 -1.50
CA THR A 116 1.51 -0.86 -0.63
C THR A 116 0.82 -1.95 -1.45
N PRO A 117 1.37 -3.20 -1.47
CA PRO A 117 0.87 -4.25 -2.36
C PRO A 117 -0.57 -4.69 -2.03
N LEU A 118 -0.95 -4.62 -0.74
CA LEU A 118 -2.31 -4.97 -0.32
C LEU A 118 -3.34 -4.00 -0.90
N TYR A 119 -3.02 -2.70 -0.96
CA TYR A 119 -3.90 -1.71 -1.58
C TYR A 119 -4.02 -1.94 -3.09
N LEU A 120 -2.89 -2.19 -3.75
CA LEU A 120 -2.89 -2.54 -5.17
C LEU A 120 -3.77 -3.75 -5.46
N LYS A 121 -3.57 -4.84 -4.72
CA LYS A 121 -4.38 -6.06 -4.87
C LYS A 121 -5.86 -5.79 -4.66
N ALA A 122 -6.20 -4.98 -3.65
CA ALA A 122 -7.58 -4.64 -3.33
C ALA A 122 -8.26 -3.77 -4.41
N LEU A 123 -7.51 -2.86 -5.05
CA LEU A 123 -8.00 -2.06 -6.19
C LEU A 123 -8.23 -2.93 -7.43
N LEU A 124 -7.31 -3.84 -7.73
CA LEU A 124 -7.37 -4.66 -8.95
C LEU A 124 -8.38 -5.82 -8.88
N ARG A 125 -8.47 -6.47 -7.69
CA ARG A 125 -9.26 -7.70 -7.52
C ARG A 125 -10.43 -7.55 -6.55
N GLY A 126 -10.61 -6.35 -5.97
CA GLY A 126 -11.58 -6.14 -4.91
C GLY A 126 -11.11 -6.65 -3.55
N ILE A 127 -11.95 -6.50 -2.56
CA ILE A 127 -11.74 -7.01 -1.19
C ILE A 127 -13.05 -7.48 -0.61
N PHE A 128 -13.02 -8.57 0.12
CA PHE A 128 -14.15 -8.99 0.93
C PHE A 128 -14.45 -7.93 2.00
N ARG A 129 -15.64 -7.35 1.94
CA ARG A 129 -16.17 -6.45 2.96
C ARG A 129 -16.67 -7.25 4.14
N GLY A 130 -15.76 -7.68 4.98
CA GLY A 130 -16.06 -8.41 6.20
C GLY A 130 -16.57 -7.51 7.32
N PRO A 131 -17.00 -8.11 8.44
CA PRO A 131 -17.40 -7.35 9.61
C PRO A 131 -16.26 -6.46 10.11
N PRO A 132 -16.55 -5.32 10.77
CA PRO A 132 -15.54 -4.49 11.39
C PRO A 132 -14.71 -5.28 12.41
N ALA A 133 -13.57 -4.72 12.81
CA ALA A 133 -12.72 -5.35 13.82
C ALA A 133 -13.43 -5.37 15.18
N ASP A 134 -13.57 -6.54 15.77
CA ASP A 134 -14.06 -6.75 17.13
C ASP A 134 -12.86 -6.70 18.10
N TRP A 135 -12.62 -5.51 18.65
CA TRP A 135 -11.48 -5.28 19.54
C TRP A 135 -11.62 -5.98 20.89
N GLU A 136 -12.83 -6.26 21.34
CA GLU A 136 -13.09 -7.01 22.57
C GLU A 136 -12.68 -8.48 22.37
N PHE A 137 -13.16 -9.08 21.29
CA PHE A 137 -12.76 -10.43 20.89
C PHE A 137 -11.25 -10.56 20.72
N ARG A 138 -10.61 -9.62 20.02
CA ARG A 138 -9.17 -9.66 19.80
C ARG A 138 -8.37 -9.59 21.10
N ARG A 139 -8.81 -8.75 22.06
CA ARG A 139 -8.18 -8.70 23.38
C ARG A 139 -8.36 -10.00 24.15
N ALA A 140 -9.58 -10.56 24.16
CA ALA A 140 -9.84 -11.85 24.79
C ALA A 140 -8.95 -12.97 24.22
N VAL A 141 -8.83 -13.04 22.89
CA VAL A 141 -7.94 -13.99 22.22
C VAL A 141 -6.47 -13.72 22.53
N GLU A 142 -6.06 -12.46 22.68
CA GLU A 142 -4.68 -12.12 23.06
C GLU A 142 -4.35 -12.53 24.49
N GLU A 143 -5.31 -12.52 25.42
CA GLU A 143 -5.13 -13.08 26.77
C GLU A 143 -5.11 -14.62 26.73
N GLU A 144 -6.05 -15.25 26.02
CA GLU A 144 -6.07 -16.71 25.82
C GLU A 144 -4.73 -17.24 25.28
N LEU A 145 -4.12 -16.48 24.36
CA LEU A 145 -2.82 -16.81 23.77
C LEU A 145 -1.67 -16.86 24.79
N LYS A 146 -1.76 -16.13 25.90
CA LYS A 146 -0.73 -16.17 26.96
C LYS A 146 -0.76 -17.49 27.72
N GLU A 147 -1.93 -18.11 27.81
CA GLU A 147 -2.15 -19.36 28.55
C GLU A 147 -2.01 -20.58 27.65
N SER A 148 -2.70 -20.61 26.51
CA SER A 148 -2.81 -21.78 25.64
C SER A 148 -1.83 -21.79 24.46
N GLY A 149 -1.23 -20.65 24.15
CA GLY A 149 -0.30 -20.51 23.03
C GLY A 149 -0.95 -20.47 21.64
N LEU A 150 -0.14 -20.16 20.66
CA LEU A 150 -0.59 -20.04 19.25
C LEU A 150 -1.03 -21.38 18.61
N PRO A 151 -0.45 -22.55 18.95
CA PRO A 151 -0.91 -23.83 18.41
C PRO A 151 -2.38 -24.11 18.68
N ALA A 152 -2.86 -23.87 19.90
CA ALA A 152 -4.27 -24.09 20.26
C ALA A 152 -5.22 -23.21 19.42
N LEU A 153 -4.84 -21.97 19.15
CA LEU A 153 -5.60 -21.07 18.30
C LEU A 153 -5.62 -21.55 16.84
N TYR A 154 -4.51 -22.12 16.37
CA TYR A 154 -4.45 -22.68 15.03
C TYR A 154 -5.28 -23.97 14.89
N GLU A 155 -5.29 -24.84 15.89
CA GLU A 155 -6.19 -26.01 15.94
C GLU A 155 -7.66 -25.58 15.88
N ARG A 156 -8.04 -24.54 16.64
CA ARG A 156 -9.39 -23.96 16.56
C ARG A 156 -9.71 -23.46 15.15
N LEU A 157 -8.75 -22.83 14.45
CA LEU A 157 -8.95 -22.42 13.06
C LEU A 157 -9.14 -23.65 12.14
N GLN A 158 -8.39 -24.74 12.34
CA GLN A 158 -8.56 -25.97 11.57
C GLN A 158 -9.97 -26.56 11.69
N GLN A 159 -10.61 -26.42 12.85
CA GLN A 159 -11.97 -26.90 13.08
C GLN A 159 -13.03 -26.04 12.36
N VAL A 160 -12.88 -24.71 12.37
CA VAL A 160 -13.90 -23.79 11.86
C VAL A 160 -13.67 -23.35 10.41
N ASP A 161 -12.43 -23.36 9.95
CA ASP A 161 -12.04 -22.98 8.57
C ASP A 161 -10.79 -23.75 8.12
N PRO A 162 -10.93 -25.04 7.80
CA PRO A 162 -9.79 -25.88 7.37
C PRO A 162 -9.11 -25.37 6.10
N LEU A 163 -9.85 -24.70 5.19
CA LEU A 163 -9.27 -24.13 3.97
C LEU A 163 -8.36 -22.94 4.27
N SER A 164 -8.75 -22.07 5.19
CA SER A 164 -7.86 -21.01 5.67
C SER A 164 -6.67 -21.57 6.42
N ALA A 165 -6.87 -22.57 7.28
CA ALA A 165 -5.77 -23.19 8.02
C ALA A 165 -4.73 -23.81 7.07
N ALA A 166 -5.14 -24.48 6.00
CA ALA A 166 -4.23 -25.02 4.99
C ALA A 166 -3.41 -23.98 4.23
N LYS A 167 -3.95 -22.76 4.07
CA LYS A 167 -3.28 -21.64 3.37
C LYS A 167 -2.42 -20.77 4.29
N LEU A 168 -2.70 -20.74 5.60
CA LEU A 168 -2.02 -19.87 6.56
C LEU A 168 -0.89 -20.60 7.29
N HIS A 169 0.22 -19.87 7.48
CA HIS A 169 1.28 -20.39 8.34
C HIS A 169 0.80 -20.44 9.80
N PRO A 170 1.08 -21.52 10.58
CA PRO A 170 0.65 -21.65 11.98
C PRO A 170 1.08 -20.49 12.89
N HIS A 171 2.12 -19.75 12.51
CA HIS A 171 2.61 -18.58 13.24
C HIS A 171 2.02 -17.24 12.75
N ASP A 172 1.10 -17.25 11.78
CA ASP A 172 0.44 -16.02 11.32
C ASP A 172 -0.73 -15.63 12.25
N LYS A 173 -0.36 -15.25 13.48
CA LYS A 173 -1.29 -14.81 14.53
C LYS A 173 -2.38 -13.87 14.02
N ARG A 174 -1.99 -12.85 13.20
CA ARG A 174 -2.93 -11.81 12.77
C ARG A 174 -4.02 -12.34 11.85
N ARG A 175 -3.65 -13.21 10.89
CA ARG A 175 -4.61 -13.80 9.97
C ARG A 175 -5.44 -14.89 10.62
N ILE A 176 -4.88 -15.66 11.54
CA ILE A 176 -5.61 -16.66 12.34
C ILE A 176 -6.69 -15.96 13.16
N ILE A 177 -6.34 -14.92 13.93
CA ILE A 177 -7.32 -14.15 14.71
C ILE A 177 -8.41 -13.56 13.81
N ARG A 178 -8.05 -13.01 12.64
CA ARG A 178 -9.03 -12.45 11.71
C ARG A 178 -10.00 -13.48 11.15
N ALA A 179 -9.54 -14.67 10.83
CA ALA A 179 -10.40 -15.75 10.34
C ALA A 179 -11.41 -16.20 11.42
N LEU A 180 -10.95 -16.35 12.66
CA LEU A 180 -11.80 -16.68 13.80
C LEU A 180 -12.79 -15.57 14.13
N GLU A 181 -12.36 -14.31 14.05
CA GLU A 181 -13.23 -13.13 14.24
C GLU A 181 -14.37 -13.09 13.22
N VAL A 182 -14.04 -13.31 11.94
CA VAL A 182 -15.06 -13.34 10.87
C VAL A 182 -16.03 -14.51 11.08
N HIS A 183 -15.51 -15.69 11.40
CA HIS A 183 -16.37 -16.85 11.70
C HIS A 183 -17.30 -16.57 12.89
N ARG A 184 -16.78 -15.98 13.98
CA ARG A 184 -17.62 -15.59 15.13
C ARG A 184 -18.74 -14.63 14.76
N ALA A 185 -18.43 -13.62 13.96
CA ALA A 185 -19.36 -12.56 13.60
C ALA A 185 -20.40 -12.98 12.55
N THR A 186 -20.06 -13.94 11.67
CA THR A 186 -20.88 -14.27 10.49
C THR A 186 -21.43 -15.71 10.51
N GLY A 187 -20.89 -16.57 11.37
CA GLY A 187 -21.17 -18.02 11.37
C GLY A 187 -20.55 -18.74 10.17
N ARG A 188 -19.76 -18.06 9.30
CA ARG A 188 -19.23 -18.61 8.06
C ARG A 188 -17.71 -18.53 8.02
N PRO A 189 -17.00 -19.56 7.48
CA PRO A 189 -15.57 -19.50 7.25
C PRO A 189 -15.18 -18.33 6.36
N ILE A 190 -14.08 -17.64 6.70
CA ILE A 190 -13.60 -16.53 5.88
C ILE A 190 -13.16 -17.01 4.48
N SER A 191 -12.70 -18.25 4.35
CA SER A 191 -12.34 -18.86 3.07
C SER A 191 -13.50 -18.92 2.07
N HIS A 192 -14.74 -19.04 2.56
CA HIS A 192 -15.94 -19.04 1.72
C HIS A 192 -16.38 -17.62 1.30
N LEU A 193 -15.86 -16.61 1.97
CA LEU A 193 -16.23 -15.22 1.76
C LEU A 193 -15.18 -14.44 0.96
N GLN A 194 -13.93 -14.90 0.95
CA GLN A 194 -12.80 -14.27 0.25
C GLN A 194 -12.50 -14.94 -1.09
N THR A 195 -13.49 -15.08 -1.96
CA THR A 195 -13.31 -15.69 -3.29
C THR A 195 -12.69 -14.72 -4.31
N GLN A 196 -12.78 -13.40 -4.09
CA GLN A 196 -12.37 -12.37 -5.07
C GLN A 196 -10.85 -12.25 -5.27
N PHE A 197 -10.03 -12.81 -4.37
CA PHE A 197 -8.57 -12.67 -4.46
C PHE A 197 -7.90 -13.71 -5.38
N GLU A 198 -8.63 -14.66 -5.90
CA GLU A 198 -8.04 -15.81 -6.62
C GLU A 198 -7.86 -15.54 -8.11
N GLU A 199 -8.69 -14.68 -8.71
CA GLU A 199 -8.64 -14.38 -10.13
C GLU A 199 -7.83 -13.11 -10.41
N GLY A 200 -6.60 -13.28 -10.88
CA GLY A 200 -5.78 -12.20 -11.43
C GLY A 200 -5.98 -12.07 -12.93
N ARG A 201 -5.77 -10.87 -13.44
CA ARG A 201 -5.77 -10.59 -14.88
C ARG A 201 -4.37 -10.74 -15.46
N PRO A 202 -4.22 -11.03 -16.75
CA PRO A 202 -2.91 -10.99 -17.39
C PRO A 202 -2.37 -9.56 -17.44
N ALA A 203 -1.05 -9.41 -17.31
CA ALA A 203 -0.39 -8.11 -17.26
C ALA A 203 -0.68 -7.25 -18.51
N GLU A 204 -0.87 -7.91 -19.65
CA GLU A 204 -1.14 -7.27 -20.95
C GLU A 204 -2.49 -6.55 -20.99
N SER A 205 -3.41 -6.91 -20.13
CA SER A 205 -4.73 -6.28 -20.00
C SER A 205 -4.80 -5.17 -18.94
N CYS A 206 -3.67 -4.82 -18.32
CA CYS A 206 -3.61 -3.89 -17.19
C CYS A 206 -2.50 -2.86 -17.37
N HIS A 207 -2.72 -1.63 -16.87
CA HIS A 207 -1.71 -0.57 -16.83
C HIS A 207 -0.97 -0.59 -15.46
N VAL A 208 -0.43 -1.74 -15.07
CA VAL A 208 0.25 -1.93 -13.76
C VAL A 208 1.74 -2.15 -13.98
N PHE A 209 2.55 -1.16 -13.60
CA PHE A 209 3.99 -1.17 -13.80
C PHE A 209 4.73 -1.17 -12.46
N ALA A 210 5.66 -2.11 -12.28
CA ALA A 210 6.46 -2.26 -11.08
C ALA A 210 7.94 -1.99 -11.37
N LEU A 211 8.51 -0.94 -10.78
CA LEU A 211 9.92 -0.62 -10.93
C LEU A 211 10.79 -1.65 -10.22
N LEU A 212 11.76 -2.20 -10.92
CA LEU A 212 12.63 -3.26 -10.43
C LEU A 212 14.12 -2.88 -10.58
N TRP A 213 14.82 -2.78 -9.46
CA TRP A 213 16.27 -2.58 -9.41
C TRP A 213 17.02 -3.88 -9.16
N PRO A 214 18.27 -4.02 -9.63
CA PRO A 214 19.16 -5.04 -9.11
C PRO A 214 19.29 -4.92 -7.60
N ARG A 215 19.26 -6.05 -6.91
CA ARG A 215 19.16 -6.09 -5.43
C ARG A 215 20.27 -5.29 -4.73
N ALA A 216 21.51 -5.39 -5.22
CA ALA A 216 22.65 -4.68 -4.64
C ALA A 216 22.46 -3.15 -4.71
N VAL A 217 22.02 -2.66 -5.87
CA VAL A 217 21.74 -1.23 -6.10
C VAL A 217 20.59 -0.76 -5.24
N LEU A 218 19.49 -1.53 -5.16
CA LEU A 218 18.35 -1.19 -4.29
C LEU A 218 18.78 -1.08 -2.82
N HIS A 219 19.63 -1.98 -2.33
CA HIS A 219 20.14 -1.93 -0.95
C HIS A 219 21.00 -0.68 -0.70
N GLN A 220 21.84 -0.28 -1.63
CA GLN A 220 22.62 0.96 -1.51
C GLN A 220 21.72 2.19 -1.49
N ARG A 221 20.72 2.24 -2.37
CA ARG A 221 19.70 3.31 -2.39
C ARG A 221 18.92 3.40 -1.09
N ILE A 222 18.52 2.26 -0.53
CA ILE A 222 17.82 2.19 0.77
C ILE A 222 18.73 2.73 1.89
N ASN A 223 19.98 2.26 1.96
CA ASN A 223 20.90 2.70 3.01
C ASN A 223 21.12 4.21 2.96
N ARG A 224 21.45 4.76 1.76
CA ARG A 224 21.61 6.20 1.56
C ARG A 224 20.37 6.98 1.98
N ARG A 225 19.18 6.55 1.55
CA ARG A 225 17.92 7.19 1.91
C ARG A 225 17.66 7.21 3.42
N VAL A 226 17.99 6.14 4.11
CA VAL A 226 17.86 6.10 5.58
C VAL A 226 18.82 7.09 6.22
N ASP A 227 20.08 7.16 5.77
CA ASP A 227 21.04 8.14 6.28
C ASP A 227 20.52 9.58 6.04
N GLU A 228 19.99 9.87 4.85
CA GLU A 228 19.37 11.15 4.50
C GLU A 228 18.16 11.49 5.41
N MET A 229 17.30 10.51 5.74
CA MET A 229 16.18 10.69 6.67
C MET A 229 16.64 11.09 8.06
N PHE A 230 17.66 10.42 8.61
CA PHE A 230 18.19 10.77 9.92
C PHE A 230 18.87 12.14 9.89
N ALA A 231 19.61 12.47 8.85
CA ALA A 231 20.22 13.79 8.66
C ALA A 231 19.15 14.89 8.50
N ALA A 232 18.00 14.60 7.92
CA ALA A 232 16.88 15.53 7.76
C ALA A 232 16.04 15.71 9.04
N GLY A 233 16.35 15.02 10.15
CA GLY A 233 15.66 15.19 11.43
C GLY A 233 14.55 14.16 11.71
N PHE A 234 14.67 12.94 11.24
CA PHE A 234 13.67 11.89 11.50
C PHE A 234 13.45 11.63 13.00
N VAL A 235 14.49 11.72 13.83
CA VAL A 235 14.35 11.60 15.30
C VAL A 235 13.46 12.72 15.85
N GLU A 236 13.65 13.95 15.37
CA GLU A 236 12.88 15.11 15.80
C GLU A 236 11.42 15.03 15.34
N GLU A 237 11.17 14.51 14.13
CA GLU A 237 9.82 14.24 13.65
C GLU A 237 9.09 13.30 14.63
N VAL A 238 9.70 12.16 14.97
CA VAL A 238 9.08 11.18 15.90
C VAL A 238 8.89 11.77 17.30
N ARG A 239 9.87 12.53 17.80
CA ARG A 239 9.76 13.21 19.11
C ARG A 239 8.57 14.18 19.11
N GLY A 240 8.45 15.00 18.08
CA GLY A 240 7.35 15.94 17.92
C GLY A 240 5.99 15.25 17.83
N LEU A 241 5.90 14.13 17.11
CA LEU A 241 4.68 13.33 17.03
C LEU A 241 4.25 12.81 18.41
N LEU A 242 5.19 12.26 19.19
CA LEU A 242 4.90 11.76 20.55
C LEU A 242 4.50 12.88 21.50
N GLN A 243 5.11 14.05 21.39
CA GLN A 243 4.76 15.22 22.20
C GLN A 243 3.35 15.74 21.91
N ARG A 244 2.98 15.85 20.62
CA ARG A 244 1.67 16.37 20.21
C ARG A 244 0.53 15.37 20.36
N HIS A 245 0.79 14.10 20.07
CA HIS A 245 -0.26 13.07 19.97
C HIS A 245 -0.24 12.07 21.12
N GLY A 246 0.83 12.02 21.94
CA GLY A 246 1.04 11.04 22.99
C GLY A 246 1.34 9.66 22.43
N THR A 247 0.33 8.96 21.96
CA THR A 247 0.47 7.64 21.32
C THR A 247 0.01 7.67 19.88
N LEU A 248 0.74 6.97 19.03
CA LEU A 248 0.35 6.77 17.62
C LEU A 248 -0.58 5.56 17.50
N SER A 249 -1.41 5.55 16.46
CA SER A 249 -2.27 4.41 16.15
C SER A 249 -1.45 3.14 15.85
N ARG A 250 -2.08 1.99 15.99
CA ARG A 250 -1.42 0.70 15.66
C ARG A 250 -1.01 0.64 14.18
N THR A 251 -1.77 1.30 13.30
CA THR A 251 -1.48 1.37 11.88
C THR A 251 -0.29 2.29 11.62
N ALA A 252 -0.28 3.49 12.17
CA ALA A 252 0.85 4.43 12.05
C ALA A 252 2.16 3.84 12.59
N LEU A 253 2.11 3.11 13.71
CA LEU A 253 3.26 2.39 14.28
C LEU A 253 3.80 1.24 13.41
N GLN A 254 3.15 0.89 12.29
CA GLN A 254 3.68 -0.08 11.33
C GLN A 254 4.65 0.56 10.33
N ALA A 255 4.70 1.89 10.26
CA ALA A 255 5.68 2.59 9.45
C ALA A 255 7.11 2.19 9.86
N VAL A 256 7.92 1.83 8.86
CA VAL A 256 9.29 1.37 9.09
C VAL A 256 10.11 2.51 9.69
N GLY A 257 10.87 2.21 10.73
CA GLY A 257 11.74 3.17 11.40
C GLY A 257 11.12 3.86 12.63
N TYR A 258 9.80 4.06 12.66
CA TYR A 258 9.17 4.77 13.79
C TYR A 258 9.32 4.03 15.12
N ARG A 259 9.15 2.71 15.13
CA ARG A 259 9.34 1.91 16.35
C ARG A 259 10.78 1.91 16.84
N GLU A 260 11.70 1.84 15.91
CA GLU A 260 13.14 1.86 16.19
C GLU A 260 13.54 3.21 16.78
N VAL A 261 13.07 4.31 16.19
CA VAL A 261 13.31 5.66 16.73
C VAL A 261 12.63 5.89 18.08
N ILE A 262 11.41 5.38 18.27
CA ILE A 262 10.74 5.42 19.60
C ILE A 262 11.59 4.68 20.65
N ALA A 263 12.13 3.50 20.32
CA ALA A 263 13.00 2.76 21.22
C ALA A 263 14.28 3.54 21.57
N HIS A 264 14.86 4.25 20.60
CA HIS A 264 15.98 5.16 20.81
C HIS A 264 15.61 6.31 21.76
N LEU A 265 14.50 7.00 21.53
CA LEU A 265 14.03 8.08 22.38
C LEU A 265 13.74 7.63 23.82
N GLN A 266 13.46 6.35 24.03
CA GLN A 266 13.28 5.72 25.33
C GLN A 266 14.60 5.20 25.95
N GLY A 267 15.74 5.45 25.33
CA GLY A 267 17.06 5.03 25.82
C GLY A 267 17.36 3.53 25.67
N ARG A 268 16.60 2.78 24.86
CA ARG A 268 16.78 1.33 24.67
C ARG A 268 17.87 1.00 23.64
N ALA A 269 18.24 1.93 22.80
CA ALA A 269 19.28 1.79 21.78
C ALA A 269 19.94 3.15 21.54
N ASP A 270 21.22 3.15 21.20
CA ASP A 270 21.92 4.34 20.72
C ASP A 270 21.50 4.70 19.28
N LEU A 271 21.89 5.87 18.82
CA LEU A 271 21.51 6.36 17.48
C LEU A 271 22.12 5.51 16.36
N ALA A 272 23.38 5.10 16.48
CA ALA A 272 24.07 4.31 15.45
C ALA A 272 23.39 2.95 15.27
N THR A 273 23.13 2.26 16.34
CA THR A 273 22.37 0.99 16.36
C THR A 273 20.98 1.16 15.76
N THR A 274 20.30 2.27 16.07
CA THR A 274 18.97 2.57 15.55
C THR A 274 18.99 2.76 14.05
N ILE A 275 19.94 3.51 13.49
CA ILE A 275 20.11 3.73 12.05
C ILE A 275 20.29 2.39 11.32
N GLU A 276 21.19 1.54 11.83
CA GLU A 276 21.44 0.23 11.21
C GLU A 276 20.21 -0.70 11.29
N ALA A 277 19.46 -0.66 12.38
CA ALA A 277 18.21 -1.40 12.53
C ALA A 277 17.16 -0.93 11.51
N VAL A 278 17.01 0.39 11.31
CA VAL A 278 16.09 0.96 10.29
C VAL A 278 16.52 0.56 8.88
N LYS A 279 17.82 0.62 8.54
CA LYS A 279 18.34 0.14 7.25
C LYS A 279 18.00 -1.33 7.00
N ALA A 280 18.27 -2.20 7.98
CA ALA A 280 17.99 -3.63 7.90
C ALA A 280 16.48 -3.90 7.72
N ARG A 281 15.64 -3.21 8.49
CA ARG A 281 14.18 -3.33 8.43
C ARG A 281 13.63 -2.85 7.08
N THR A 282 14.17 -1.75 6.56
CA THR A 282 13.78 -1.19 5.26
C THR A 282 14.15 -2.14 4.11
N ARG A 283 15.35 -2.77 4.15
CA ARG A 283 15.73 -3.81 3.17
C ARG A 283 14.82 -5.04 3.24
N GLN A 284 14.43 -5.46 4.45
CA GLN A 284 13.46 -6.55 4.63
C GLN A 284 12.08 -6.19 4.07
N PHE A 285 11.61 -4.98 4.33
CA PHE A 285 10.35 -4.46 3.82
C PHE A 285 10.34 -4.42 2.28
N ALA A 286 11.41 -3.89 1.66
CA ALA A 286 11.57 -3.87 0.20
C ALA A 286 11.48 -5.27 -0.42
N ARG A 287 12.13 -6.26 0.19
CA ARG A 287 12.05 -7.66 -0.26
C ARG A 287 10.63 -8.21 -0.17
N HIS A 288 9.90 -7.90 0.90
CA HIS A 288 8.49 -8.31 1.03
C HIS A 288 7.62 -7.64 -0.04
N GLN A 289 7.82 -6.35 -0.34
CA GLN A 289 7.11 -5.67 -1.42
C GLN A 289 7.35 -6.35 -2.76
N GLU A 290 8.61 -6.64 -3.12
CA GLU A 290 8.94 -7.33 -4.38
C GLU A 290 8.30 -8.71 -4.48
N THR A 291 8.34 -9.50 -3.41
CA THR A 291 7.69 -10.81 -3.35
C THR A 291 6.19 -10.70 -3.62
N TRP A 292 5.53 -9.73 -3.02
CA TRP A 292 4.11 -9.47 -3.25
C TRP A 292 3.82 -9.05 -4.69
N PHE A 293 4.57 -8.08 -5.25
CA PHE A 293 4.37 -7.65 -6.63
C PHE A 293 4.59 -8.79 -7.63
N ARG A 294 5.55 -9.68 -7.37
CA ARG A 294 5.77 -10.88 -8.21
C ARG A 294 4.61 -11.89 -8.13
N SER A 295 3.82 -11.88 -7.08
CA SER A 295 2.63 -12.73 -6.94
C SER A 295 1.38 -12.17 -7.64
N LEU A 296 1.44 -10.93 -8.15
CA LEU A 296 0.34 -10.30 -8.87
C LEU A 296 0.58 -10.43 -10.37
N SER A 297 -0.26 -11.23 -11.04
CA SER A 297 -0.19 -11.46 -12.49
C SER A 297 -0.40 -10.18 -13.33
N GLU A 298 -0.99 -9.16 -12.75
CA GLU A 298 -1.24 -7.87 -13.38
C GLU A 298 0.02 -7.01 -13.51
N CYS A 299 1.08 -7.32 -12.75
CA CYS A 299 2.28 -6.48 -12.69
C CYS A 299 3.23 -6.75 -13.87
N ARG A 300 3.51 -5.70 -14.67
CA ARG A 300 4.65 -5.67 -15.59
C ARG A 300 5.85 -5.08 -14.88
N PHE A 301 6.96 -5.83 -14.88
CA PHE A 301 8.21 -5.35 -14.28
C PHE A 301 8.98 -4.49 -15.27
N VAL A 302 9.38 -3.30 -14.80
CA VAL A 302 10.23 -2.35 -15.54
C VAL A 302 11.62 -2.42 -14.92
N PRO A 303 12.57 -3.13 -15.56
CA PRO A 303 13.94 -3.23 -15.05
C PRO A 303 14.65 -1.88 -15.18
N LEU A 304 15.29 -1.45 -14.09
CA LEU A 304 16.05 -0.23 -14.00
C LEU A 304 17.54 -0.53 -13.84
N GLN A 305 18.38 0.37 -14.30
CA GLN A 305 19.85 0.33 -14.14
C GLN A 305 20.36 1.70 -13.69
N GLU A 306 21.59 1.73 -13.21
CA GLU A 306 22.23 2.99 -12.86
C GLU A 306 22.30 3.92 -14.08
N GLY A 307 21.94 5.18 -13.88
CA GLY A 307 21.82 6.16 -14.95
C GLY A 307 20.45 6.24 -15.63
N SER A 308 19.52 5.33 -15.36
CA SER A 308 18.13 5.45 -15.89
C SER A 308 17.48 6.74 -15.40
N SER A 309 17.12 7.64 -16.32
CA SER A 309 16.40 8.87 -15.99
C SER A 309 14.89 8.60 -15.79
N GLY A 310 14.25 9.41 -14.95
CA GLY A 310 12.79 9.32 -14.75
C GLY A 310 12.01 9.50 -16.05
N GLN A 311 12.48 10.37 -16.94
CA GLN A 311 11.86 10.65 -18.24
C GLN A 311 11.90 9.45 -19.18
N GLU A 312 13.05 8.78 -19.29
CA GLU A 312 13.21 7.58 -20.13
C GLU A 312 12.31 6.45 -19.63
N VAL A 313 12.28 6.23 -18.30
CA VAL A 313 11.44 5.21 -17.68
C VAL A 313 9.96 5.50 -17.89
N ALA A 314 9.52 6.74 -17.71
CA ALA A 314 8.14 7.15 -17.98
C ALA A 314 7.77 6.92 -19.46
N GLN A 315 8.65 7.23 -20.39
CA GLN A 315 8.42 7.00 -21.82
C GLN A 315 8.35 5.50 -22.17
N GLN A 316 9.19 4.69 -21.54
CA GLN A 316 9.12 3.22 -21.68
C GLN A 316 7.78 2.67 -21.19
N ILE A 317 7.31 3.14 -20.04
CA ILE A 317 6.01 2.76 -19.46
C ILE A 317 4.86 3.15 -20.39
N LEU A 318 4.87 4.37 -20.94
CA LEU A 318 3.84 4.83 -21.89
C LEU A 318 3.77 3.96 -23.13
N ARG A 319 4.91 3.65 -23.74
CA ARG A 319 4.95 2.76 -24.93
C ARG A 319 4.40 1.37 -24.62
N ALA A 320 4.76 0.82 -23.44
CA ALA A 320 4.26 -0.49 -23.01
C ALA A 320 2.76 -0.46 -22.68
N GLY A 321 2.24 0.68 -22.22
CA GLY A 321 0.82 0.87 -21.90
C GLY A 321 -0.06 1.11 -23.13
N SER A 322 0.46 1.71 -24.19
CA SER A 322 -0.29 2.00 -25.42
C SER A 322 -0.77 0.74 -26.18
N GLY A 323 -0.30 -0.45 -25.80
CA GLY A 323 -0.73 -1.73 -26.35
C GLY A 323 -1.81 -2.43 -25.52
N VAL A 324 -2.28 -1.85 -24.44
CA VAL A 324 -3.33 -2.40 -23.57
C VAL A 324 -4.68 -2.07 -24.20
N GLY A 325 -5.49 -3.06 -24.47
CA GLY A 325 -6.88 -2.87 -24.99
C GLY A 325 -7.03 -2.85 -26.51
N ARG A 326 -6.01 -3.32 -27.28
CA ARG A 326 -6.18 -3.64 -28.68
C ARG A 326 -6.46 -5.12 -28.89
#